data_559fe9dab0d63a1479787c48fa2af7f4
#
_entry.id   559fe9dab0d63a1479787c48fa2af7f4
#
_cell.length_a   1.000
_cell.length_b   1.000
_cell.length_c   1.000
_cell.angle_alpha   90.00
_cell.angle_beta   90.00
_cell.angle_gamma   90.00
#
_symmetry.space_group_name_H-M   'P 1'
#
loop_
_entity.id
_entity.type
_entity.pdbx_description
1 polymer ?
#
loop_
_entity_poly.entity_id
_entity_poly.type
_entity_poly.pdbx_seq_one_letter_code
_entity_poly.pdbx_strand_id
1 'polypeptide(L)'
;MFEKPHCPVIAIEEHYWDDELEKTFTGGEAGRPGEQYTRLKDLGQLRLKEMDEAGIDIQVLSHGAPSTQKLSADTAAAIARRVNDRLHKVVAGNPVRFAAFAALPTAVPEAAADELERTAALGFKGATLHGLAGGVFLDDPRFWPIYARAEKLDLPIYLHPSLPQADVMRIYYQDYAKDFPMITRATWGYTVETATLGIRLVLSGVFEKYPKLKIILGHLGETLPFLVWRIDTTLKRPGGKAANFRDIFCNNFYVTTSGNFSNPALLCCVMEMGIDRILFAVDWPFVPNPPGTKWMEGVPLCDEDKAKILSRNAKRLLKMNHVRLRFAFSLPRLGSTLDKLVSVAA
;
A
#
# COMPACT_ATOMS: atom_id res chain seq x y z
N MET A 1 -14.08 -16.60 -15.30
CA MET A 1 -14.01 -15.20 -15.73
C MET A 1 -14.35 -14.40 -14.49
N PHE A 2 -13.57 -13.38 -14.13
CA PHE A 2 -13.88 -12.51 -12.99
C PHE A 2 -15.14 -11.70 -13.30
N GLU A 3 -16.15 -11.79 -12.46
CA GLU A 3 -17.35 -10.95 -12.59
C GLU A 3 -17.02 -9.58 -11.97
N LYS A 4 -16.72 -8.63 -12.84
CA LYS A 4 -16.29 -7.30 -12.41
C LYS A 4 -17.38 -6.64 -11.57
N PRO A 5 -17.08 -6.14 -10.36
CA PRO A 5 -18.03 -5.38 -9.57
C PRO A 5 -18.57 -4.15 -10.35
N HIS A 6 -19.78 -3.73 -10.07
CA HIS A 6 -20.36 -2.51 -10.65
C HIS A 6 -19.69 -1.21 -10.15
N CYS A 7 -18.48 -1.30 -9.65
CA CYS A 7 -17.64 -0.18 -9.21
C CYS A 7 -16.21 -0.34 -9.72
N PRO A 8 -15.45 0.74 -9.80
CA PRO A 8 -14.02 0.65 -10.09
C PRO A 8 -13.24 -0.13 -9.04
N VAL A 9 -12.16 -0.78 -9.46
CA VAL A 9 -11.21 -1.45 -8.57
C VAL A 9 -9.91 -0.67 -8.55
N ILE A 10 -9.53 -0.16 -7.38
CA ILE A 10 -8.30 0.61 -7.15
C ILE A 10 -7.44 -0.18 -6.18
N ALA A 11 -6.30 -0.69 -6.65
CA ALA A 11 -5.31 -1.40 -5.85
C ALA A 11 -4.18 -0.46 -5.45
N ILE A 12 -3.82 -0.41 -4.15
CA ILE A 12 -2.95 0.65 -3.64
C ILE A 12 -1.61 0.20 -3.07
N GLU A 13 -1.27 -1.07 -3.16
CA GLU A 13 0.05 -1.62 -2.79
C GLU A 13 0.59 -2.44 -3.94
N GLU A 14 1.12 -1.71 -4.95
CA GLU A 14 1.50 -2.28 -6.23
C GLU A 14 2.92 -1.83 -6.58
N HIS A 15 3.85 -2.78 -6.56
CA HIS A 15 5.27 -2.46 -6.53
C HIS A 15 5.93 -2.43 -7.90
N TYR A 16 6.97 -1.62 -8.00
CA TYR A 16 7.92 -1.61 -9.11
C TYR A 16 9.35 -1.40 -8.59
N TRP A 17 10.34 -1.65 -9.43
CA TRP A 17 11.74 -1.33 -9.17
C TRP A 17 12.30 -0.40 -10.24
N ASP A 18 12.89 0.71 -9.77
CA ASP A 18 13.63 1.64 -10.61
C ASP A 18 15.05 1.14 -10.85
N ASP A 19 15.56 1.28 -12.09
CA ASP A 19 16.86 0.76 -12.50
C ASP A 19 18.05 1.36 -11.76
N GLU A 20 17.96 2.63 -11.38
CA GLU A 20 19.02 3.30 -10.63
C GLU A 20 19.02 2.88 -9.17
N LEU A 21 17.83 2.87 -8.56
CA LEU A 21 17.70 2.56 -7.14
C LEU A 21 18.00 1.09 -6.85
N GLU A 22 17.60 0.18 -7.72
CA GLU A 22 17.89 -1.25 -7.61
C GLU A 22 19.41 -1.53 -7.51
N LYS A 23 20.24 -0.79 -8.23
CA LYS A 23 21.71 -0.96 -8.20
C LYS A 23 22.33 -0.67 -6.82
N THR A 24 21.59 -0.02 -5.94
CA THR A 24 22.03 0.26 -4.55
C THR A 24 21.66 -0.86 -3.57
N PHE A 25 20.86 -1.85 -3.99
CA PHE A 25 20.40 -2.91 -3.12
C PHE A 25 21.51 -3.94 -2.87
N THR A 26 21.57 -4.46 -1.66
CA THR A 26 22.60 -5.41 -1.23
C THR A 26 22.00 -6.58 -0.45
N GLY A 27 22.76 -7.68 -0.36
CA GLY A 27 22.37 -8.84 0.45
C GLY A 27 21.05 -9.47 0.03
N GLY A 28 20.25 -9.89 0.98
CA GLY A 28 18.97 -10.57 0.75
C GLY A 28 17.88 -9.71 0.09
N GLU A 29 18.10 -8.42 -0.09
CA GLU A 29 17.18 -7.51 -0.76
C GLU A 29 17.53 -7.28 -2.23
N ALA A 30 18.76 -7.62 -2.63
CA ALA A 30 19.17 -7.58 -4.02
C ALA A 30 18.61 -8.77 -4.79
N GLY A 31 18.20 -8.51 -6.03
CA GLY A 31 17.70 -9.54 -6.93
C GLY A 31 16.33 -10.12 -6.59
N ARG A 32 15.68 -10.66 -7.56
CA ARG A 32 14.44 -11.44 -7.47
C ARG A 32 14.47 -12.52 -8.56
N PRO A 33 13.79 -13.67 -8.38
CA PRO A 33 13.78 -14.71 -9.39
C PRO A 33 12.93 -14.33 -10.60
N GLY A 34 13.47 -14.63 -11.80
CA GLY A 34 12.84 -14.75 -13.09
C GLY A 34 11.64 -13.82 -13.34
N GLU A 35 10.45 -14.37 -13.38
CA GLU A 35 9.22 -13.64 -13.72
C GLU A 35 8.86 -12.50 -12.75
N GLN A 36 9.16 -12.65 -11.47
CA GLN A 36 8.89 -11.59 -10.48
C GLN A 36 9.76 -10.36 -10.76
N TYR A 37 11.03 -10.57 -11.15
CA TYR A 37 11.91 -9.49 -11.56
C TYR A 37 11.37 -8.78 -12.80
N THR A 38 10.97 -9.54 -13.83
CA THR A 38 10.38 -8.98 -15.05
C THR A 38 9.15 -8.10 -14.72
N ARG A 39 8.28 -8.58 -13.85
CA ARG A 39 7.10 -7.82 -13.42
C ARG A 39 7.46 -6.54 -12.65
N LEU A 40 8.43 -6.60 -11.75
CA LEU A 40 8.89 -5.41 -11.00
C LEU A 40 9.44 -4.31 -11.93
N LYS A 41 10.03 -4.69 -13.05
CA LYS A 41 10.58 -3.74 -14.04
C LYS A 41 9.53 -3.23 -15.03
N ASP A 42 8.39 -3.91 -15.16
CA ASP A 42 7.35 -3.53 -16.12
C ASP A 42 6.40 -2.49 -15.53
N LEU A 43 6.38 -1.32 -16.12
CA LEU A 43 5.41 -0.24 -15.88
C LEU A 43 4.54 0.00 -17.12
N GLY A 44 4.43 -1.00 -18.01
CA GLY A 44 3.82 -0.90 -19.32
C GLY A 44 2.84 -2.03 -19.64
N GLN A 45 3.11 -2.76 -20.74
CA GLN A 45 2.15 -3.67 -21.34
C GLN A 45 1.81 -4.89 -20.49
N LEU A 46 2.80 -5.51 -19.86
CA LEU A 46 2.58 -6.71 -19.04
C LEU A 46 1.71 -6.36 -17.83
N ARG A 47 2.06 -5.30 -17.13
CA ARG A 47 1.28 -4.80 -15.97
C ARG A 47 -0.15 -4.47 -16.34
N LEU A 48 -0.37 -3.71 -17.40
CA LEU A 48 -1.71 -3.35 -17.87
C LEU A 48 -2.52 -4.59 -18.26
N LYS A 49 -1.91 -5.55 -18.94
CA LYS A 49 -2.56 -6.82 -19.28
C LYS A 49 -3.01 -7.58 -18.04
N GLU A 50 -2.12 -7.76 -17.05
CA GLU A 50 -2.45 -8.49 -15.82
C GLU A 50 -3.47 -7.74 -14.95
N MET A 51 -3.49 -6.40 -15.00
CA MET A 51 -4.56 -5.60 -14.40
C MET A 51 -5.92 -5.85 -15.08
N ASP A 52 -5.94 -5.84 -16.42
CA ASP A 52 -7.17 -6.05 -17.20
C ASP A 52 -7.73 -7.46 -16.98
N GLU A 53 -6.89 -8.48 -16.97
CA GLU A 53 -7.25 -9.87 -16.70
C GLU A 53 -7.88 -10.06 -15.31
N ALA A 54 -7.46 -9.26 -14.33
CA ALA A 54 -7.98 -9.28 -12.96
C ALA A 54 -9.08 -8.23 -12.69
N GLY A 55 -9.44 -7.42 -13.68
CA GLY A 55 -10.46 -6.38 -13.53
C GLY A 55 -10.04 -5.18 -12.66
N ILE A 56 -8.72 -4.94 -12.50
CA ILE A 56 -8.19 -3.79 -11.77
C ILE A 56 -8.14 -2.57 -12.69
N ASP A 57 -8.83 -1.50 -12.30
CA ASP A 57 -8.88 -0.27 -13.10
C ASP A 57 -7.67 0.62 -12.88
N ILE A 58 -7.25 0.77 -11.61
CA ILE A 58 -6.14 1.66 -11.23
C ILE A 58 -5.22 0.94 -10.28
N GLN A 59 -3.91 1.07 -10.51
CA GLN A 59 -2.88 0.76 -9.53
C GLN A 59 -2.23 2.03 -9.01
N VAL A 60 -2.06 2.12 -7.67
CA VAL A 60 -1.22 3.14 -7.04
C VAL A 60 0.17 2.54 -6.88
N LEU A 61 1.09 3.00 -7.70
CA LEU A 61 2.44 2.45 -7.80
C LEU A 61 3.33 2.94 -6.65
N SER A 62 4.10 2.04 -6.07
CA SER A 62 5.13 2.36 -5.08
C SER A 62 6.42 1.61 -5.37
N HIS A 63 7.57 2.21 -5.03
CA HIS A 63 8.83 1.48 -5.17
C HIS A 63 8.90 0.38 -4.10
N GLY A 64 9.16 -0.87 -4.51
CA GLY A 64 9.27 -2.00 -3.59
C GLY A 64 10.51 -1.90 -2.67
N ALA A 65 10.44 -2.61 -1.53
CA ALA A 65 11.52 -2.64 -0.52
C ALA A 65 12.89 -3.06 -1.11
N PRO A 66 14.00 -2.54 -0.60
CA PRO A 66 14.15 -1.60 0.50
C PRO A 66 13.92 -0.13 0.11
N SER A 67 13.66 0.17 -1.17
CA SER A 67 13.50 1.52 -1.70
C SER A 67 14.68 2.44 -1.29
N THR A 68 14.39 3.65 -0.80
CA THR A 68 15.39 4.66 -0.45
C THR A 68 15.91 4.57 0.99
N GLN A 69 15.35 3.66 1.83
CA GLN A 69 15.61 3.63 3.27
C GLN A 69 17.04 3.26 3.68
N LYS A 70 17.81 2.69 2.75
CA LYS A 70 19.21 2.31 2.98
C LYS A 70 20.23 3.21 2.27
N LEU A 71 19.77 4.24 1.59
CA LEU A 71 20.65 5.21 0.94
C LEU A 71 21.41 6.04 1.98
N SER A 72 22.64 6.39 1.66
CA SER A 72 23.41 7.34 2.46
C SER A 72 22.90 8.78 2.33
N ALA A 73 23.10 9.61 3.33
CA ALA A 73 22.57 10.96 3.39
C ALA A 73 23.02 11.86 2.21
N ASP A 74 24.23 11.65 1.70
CA ASP A 74 24.82 12.41 0.58
C ASP A 74 24.15 12.10 -0.78
N THR A 75 23.60 10.91 -0.96
CA THR A 75 23.01 10.48 -2.24
C THR A 75 21.48 10.40 -2.23
N ALA A 76 20.89 10.22 -1.05
CA ALA A 76 19.47 9.88 -0.90
C ALA A 76 18.52 10.89 -1.57
N ALA A 77 18.73 12.20 -1.34
CA ALA A 77 17.84 13.23 -1.88
C ALA A 77 17.89 13.28 -3.42
N ALA A 78 19.08 13.20 -4.01
CA ALA A 78 19.25 13.25 -5.45
C ALA A 78 18.68 12.01 -6.15
N ILE A 79 18.89 10.82 -5.57
CA ILE A 79 18.35 9.57 -6.12
C ILE A 79 16.83 9.55 -6.00
N ALA A 80 16.27 9.83 -4.82
CA ALA A 80 14.81 9.85 -4.59
C ALA A 80 14.11 10.77 -5.59
N ARG A 81 14.67 11.98 -5.80
CA ARG A 81 14.11 12.93 -6.77
C ARG A 81 14.05 12.35 -8.18
N ARG A 82 15.14 11.77 -8.68
CA ARG A 82 15.17 11.19 -10.03
C ARG A 82 14.23 9.99 -10.18
N VAL A 83 14.13 9.14 -9.15
CA VAL A 83 13.19 8.00 -9.11
C VAL A 83 11.75 8.50 -9.21
N ASN A 84 11.38 9.47 -8.38
CA ASN A 84 10.04 10.05 -8.40
C ASN A 84 9.74 10.78 -9.73
N ASP A 85 10.72 11.47 -10.33
CA ASP A 85 10.54 12.13 -11.63
C ASP A 85 10.28 11.12 -12.76
N ARG A 86 10.96 9.95 -12.73
CA ARG A 86 10.68 8.85 -13.68
C ARG A 86 9.30 8.25 -13.47
N LEU A 87 8.91 7.99 -12.22
CA LEU A 87 7.57 7.48 -11.91
C LEU A 87 6.47 8.49 -12.31
N HIS A 88 6.71 9.79 -12.07
CA HIS A 88 5.77 10.83 -12.50
C HIS A 88 5.52 10.79 -14.02
N LYS A 89 6.56 10.59 -14.84
CA LYS A 89 6.40 10.46 -16.30
C LYS A 89 5.53 9.26 -16.68
N VAL A 90 5.68 8.14 -16.00
CA VAL A 90 4.84 6.95 -16.20
C VAL A 90 3.38 7.23 -15.89
N VAL A 91 3.12 7.84 -14.71
CA VAL A 91 1.76 8.19 -14.28
C VAL A 91 1.14 9.23 -15.22
N ALA A 92 1.88 10.26 -15.60
CA ALA A 92 1.42 11.29 -16.54
C ALA A 92 1.12 10.71 -17.94
N GLY A 93 1.83 9.67 -18.36
CA GLY A 93 1.58 8.96 -19.63
C GLY A 93 0.31 8.11 -19.60
N ASN A 94 -0.18 7.69 -18.45
CA ASN A 94 -1.40 6.88 -18.29
C ASN A 94 -2.16 7.18 -16.99
N PRO A 95 -2.64 8.41 -16.78
CA PRO A 95 -3.23 8.87 -15.53
C PRO A 95 -4.58 8.22 -15.20
N VAL A 96 -5.18 7.52 -16.15
CA VAL A 96 -6.45 6.77 -15.93
C VAL A 96 -6.21 5.36 -15.40
N ARG A 97 -4.96 4.87 -15.45
CA ARG A 97 -4.58 3.54 -14.98
C ARG A 97 -3.63 3.58 -13.78
N PHE A 98 -2.84 4.66 -13.64
CA PHE A 98 -1.82 4.76 -12.62
C PHE A 98 -1.97 6.01 -11.76
N ALA A 99 -1.71 5.85 -10.47
CA ALA A 99 -1.37 6.88 -9.52
C ALA A 99 -0.07 6.45 -8.80
N ALA A 100 0.47 7.27 -7.91
CA ALA A 100 1.74 6.91 -7.27
C ALA A 100 1.85 7.38 -5.82
N PHE A 101 2.62 6.62 -5.03
CA PHE A 101 3.24 7.04 -3.78
C PHE A 101 4.72 7.37 -4.02
N ALA A 102 5.20 8.40 -3.35
CA ALA A 102 6.59 8.84 -3.46
C ALA A 102 7.56 7.94 -2.66
N ALA A 103 8.77 7.76 -3.18
CA ALA A 103 9.91 7.27 -2.43
C ALA A 103 10.63 8.46 -1.78
N LEU A 104 10.81 8.45 -0.46
CA LEU A 104 11.36 9.58 0.29
C LEU A 104 12.78 9.31 0.78
N PRO A 105 13.69 10.31 0.74
CA PRO A 105 15.07 10.18 1.20
C PRO A 105 15.18 10.25 2.74
N THR A 106 14.72 9.21 3.44
CA THR A 106 14.61 9.19 4.91
C THR A 106 15.92 9.36 5.66
N ALA A 107 17.08 9.12 5.00
CA ALA A 107 18.37 9.42 5.56
C ALA A 107 18.56 10.93 5.86
N VAL A 108 17.76 11.81 5.22
CA VAL A 108 17.74 13.26 5.44
C VAL A 108 16.27 13.68 5.61
N PRO A 109 15.71 13.59 6.83
CA PRO A 109 14.26 13.75 7.06
C PRO A 109 13.66 15.07 6.60
N GLU A 110 14.39 16.17 6.69
CA GLU A 110 13.94 17.48 6.16
C GLU A 110 13.83 17.44 4.62
N ALA A 111 14.83 16.87 3.94
CA ALA A 111 14.76 16.68 2.48
C ALA A 111 13.64 15.70 2.09
N ALA A 112 13.33 14.72 2.94
CA ALA A 112 12.21 13.82 2.73
C ALA A 112 10.86 14.55 2.83
N ALA A 113 10.72 15.47 3.79
CA ALA A 113 9.54 16.32 3.91
C ALA A 113 9.39 17.25 2.67
N ASP A 114 10.46 17.85 2.21
CA ASP A 114 10.45 18.71 1.01
C ASP A 114 10.13 17.92 -0.26
N GLU A 115 10.66 16.70 -0.39
CA GLU A 115 10.36 15.82 -1.53
C GLU A 115 8.89 15.34 -1.50
N LEU A 116 8.31 15.11 -0.32
CA LEU A 116 6.87 14.83 -0.19
C LEU A 116 6.02 16.00 -0.69
N GLU A 117 6.36 17.24 -0.33
CA GLU A 117 5.64 18.42 -0.83
C GLU A 117 5.81 18.60 -2.34
N ARG A 118 7.02 18.41 -2.85
CA ARG A 118 7.30 18.49 -4.29
C ARG A 118 6.51 17.45 -5.07
N THR A 119 6.50 16.19 -4.62
CA THR A 119 5.78 15.12 -5.30
C THR A 119 4.26 15.26 -5.19
N ALA A 120 3.76 15.80 -4.08
CA ALA A 120 2.35 16.18 -3.95
C ALA A 120 1.93 17.19 -5.03
N ALA A 121 2.76 18.20 -5.31
CA ALA A 121 2.52 19.16 -6.38
C ALA A 121 2.54 18.51 -7.78
N LEU A 122 3.26 17.39 -7.96
CA LEU A 122 3.25 16.58 -9.18
C LEU A 122 2.04 15.62 -9.26
N GLY A 123 1.19 15.55 -8.22
CA GLY A 123 -0.01 14.74 -8.21
C GLY A 123 0.12 13.38 -7.51
N PHE A 124 1.24 13.10 -6.84
CA PHE A 124 1.40 11.91 -6.01
C PHE A 124 0.39 11.90 -4.85
N LYS A 125 0.03 10.71 -4.39
CA LYS A 125 -1.08 10.49 -3.45
C LYS A 125 -0.65 10.26 -2.00
N GLY A 126 0.62 10.46 -1.71
CA GLY A 126 1.28 10.19 -0.44
C GLY A 126 2.67 9.64 -0.67
N ALA A 127 3.22 8.95 0.30
CA ALA A 127 4.52 8.29 0.20
C ALA A 127 4.51 6.90 0.84
N THR A 128 5.40 6.02 0.36
CA THR A 128 5.66 4.72 0.97
C THR A 128 7.01 4.76 1.67
N LEU A 129 7.03 4.35 2.95
CA LEU A 129 8.23 4.15 3.76
C LEU A 129 8.35 2.67 4.11
N HIS A 130 9.57 2.14 4.08
CA HIS A 130 9.81 0.72 4.32
C HIS A 130 10.58 0.50 5.62
N GLY A 131 9.93 -0.12 6.61
CA GLY A 131 10.53 -0.60 7.85
C GLY A 131 11.44 0.43 8.55
N LEU A 132 12.70 0.04 8.77
CA LEU A 132 13.70 0.86 9.44
C LEU A 132 14.47 1.73 8.45
N ALA A 133 14.69 2.98 8.79
CA ALA A 133 15.59 3.89 8.05
C ALA A 133 16.97 3.92 8.72
N GLY A 134 17.99 3.37 8.05
CA GLY A 134 19.32 3.27 8.63
C GLY A 134 19.37 2.51 9.96
N GLY A 135 18.52 1.51 10.17
CA GLY A 135 18.44 0.74 11.42
C GLY A 135 17.64 1.41 12.54
N VAL A 136 16.98 2.55 12.27
CA VAL A 136 16.19 3.31 13.25
C VAL A 136 14.71 3.20 12.91
N PHE A 137 13.87 2.93 13.90
CA PHE A 137 12.42 2.94 13.74
C PHE A 137 11.89 4.33 13.38
N LEU A 138 10.89 4.36 12.52
CA LEU A 138 10.32 5.60 11.98
C LEU A 138 9.48 6.41 13.00
N ASP A 139 9.29 5.92 14.22
CA ASP A 139 8.69 6.68 15.34
C ASP A 139 9.65 7.70 15.98
N ASP A 140 10.98 7.58 15.72
CA ASP A 140 11.97 8.51 16.25
C ASP A 140 11.65 9.95 15.82
N PRO A 141 11.75 10.94 16.74
CA PRO A 141 11.43 12.34 16.45
C PRO A 141 12.17 12.95 15.26
N ARG A 142 13.34 12.40 14.88
CA ARG A 142 14.05 12.85 13.66
C ARG A 142 13.22 12.76 12.39
N PHE A 143 12.26 11.80 12.31
CA PHE A 143 11.40 11.61 11.16
C PHE A 143 10.11 12.44 11.20
N TRP A 144 9.85 13.14 12.30
CA TRP A 144 8.63 13.93 12.46
C TRP A 144 8.44 15.05 11.44
N PRO A 145 9.48 15.66 10.83
CA PRO A 145 9.29 16.57 9.70
C PRO A 145 8.48 15.97 8.55
N ILE A 146 8.63 14.66 8.28
CA ILE A 146 7.86 13.95 7.25
C ILE A 146 6.37 13.90 7.65
N TYR A 147 6.07 13.56 8.90
CA TYR A 147 4.70 13.46 9.40
C TYR A 147 4.01 14.83 9.50
N ALA A 148 4.73 15.85 9.91
CA ALA A 148 4.24 17.24 9.89
C ALA A 148 3.83 17.67 8.48
N ARG A 149 4.67 17.35 7.49
CA ARG A 149 4.41 17.69 6.10
C ARG A 149 3.24 16.86 5.53
N ALA A 150 3.16 15.58 5.85
CA ALA A 150 2.07 14.71 5.45
C ALA A 150 0.72 15.19 5.99
N GLU A 151 0.65 15.55 7.28
CA GLU A 151 -0.55 16.13 7.87
C GLU A 151 -0.94 17.47 7.23
N LYS A 152 0.02 18.39 7.06
CA LYS A 152 -0.20 19.69 6.40
C LYS A 152 -0.77 19.55 4.99
N LEU A 153 -0.30 18.57 4.22
CA LEU A 153 -0.74 18.30 2.86
C LEU A 153 -2.01 17.43 2.82
N ASP A 154 -2.43 16.90 3.97
CA ASP A 154 -3.52 15.94 4.10
C ASP A 154 -3.31 14.71 3.19
N LEU A 155 -2.09 14.15 3.21
CA LEU A 155 -1.67 12.96 2.49
C LEU A 155 -1.31 11.82 3.45
N PRO A 156 -1.61 10.56 3.11
CA PRO A 156 -1.22 9.42 3.92
C PRO A 156 0.25 9.05 3.74
N ILE A 157 0.80 8.43 4.78
CA ILE A 157 2.06 7.69 4.72
C ILE A 157 1.74 6.20 4.76
N TYR A 158 2.18 5.47 3.75
CA TYR A 158 2.10 4.01 3.70
C TYR A 158 3.35 3.43 4.37
N LEU A 159 3.18 2.62 5.40
CA LEU A 159 4.26 1.89 6.06
C LEU A 159 4.27 0.47 5.51
N HIS A 160 5.26 0.18 4.69
CA HIS A 160 5.48 -1.14 4.11
C HIS A 160 6.55 -1.91 4.90
N PRO A 161 6.41 -3.22 5.06
CA PRO A 161 7.42 -4.04 5.71
C PRO A 161 8.82 -3.96 5.08
N SER A 162 9.83 -4.24 5.90
CA SER A 162 11.18 -4.58 5.45
C SER A 162 11.76 -5.69 6.32
N LEU A 163 12.96 -6.16 5.99
CA LEU A 163 13.63 -7.17 6.81
C LEU A 163 13.82 -6.64 8.25
N PRO A 164 13.55 -7.46 9.28
CA PRO A 164 13.87 -7.11 10.65
C PRO A 164 15.35 -6.81 10.84
N GLN A 165 15.68 -6.17 11.95
CA GLN A 165 17.07 -5.93 12.33
C GLN A 165 17.88 -7.25 12.40
N ALA A 166 19.18 -7.16 12.11
CA ALA A 166 20.05 -8.33 12.05
C ALA A 166 20.04 -9.16 13.34
N ASP A 167 19.98 -8.52 14.52
CA ASP A 167 19.89 -9.23 15.81
C ASP A 167 18.56 -9.95 16.00
N VAL A 168 17.45 -9.35 15.57
CA VAL A 168 16.13 -10.04 15.59
C VAL A 168 16.16 -11.24 14.65
N MET A 169 16.68 -11.07 13.44
CA MET A 169 16.83 -12.19 12.50
C MET A 169 17.68 -13.32 13.07
N ARG A 170 18.80 -12.97 13.70
CA ARG A 170 19.71 -13.92 14.31
C ARG A 170 19.08 -14.66 15.50
N ILE A 171 18.42 -13.95 16.41
CA ILE A 171 17.91 -14.53 17.67
C ILE A 171 16.59 -15.28 17.44
N TYR A 172 15.71 -14.76 16.56
CA TYR A 172 14.35 -15.30 16.44
C TYR A 172 14.20 -16.29 15.30
N TYR A 173 15.00 -16.17 14.23
CA TYR A 173 14.69 -16.87 12.98
C TYR A 173 15.84 -17.72 12.42
N GLN A 174 17.10 -17.52 12.85
CA GLN A 174 18.26 -18.13 12.18
C GLN A 174 18.18 -19.67 12.11
N ASP A 175 17.61 -20.32 13.13
CA ASP A 175 17.53 -21.78 13.20
C ASP A 175 16.61 -22.36 12.12
N TYR A 176 15.66 -21.58 11.63
CA TYR A 176 14.66 -21.99 10.65
C TYR A 176 14.80 -21.28 9.30
N ALA A 177 15.49 -20.15 9.24
CA ALA A 177 15.52 -19.30 8.03
C ALA A 177 16.18 -19.98 6.82
N LYS A 178 17.05 -20.97 7.05
CA LYS A 178 17.68 -21.76 5.97
C LYS A 178 16.65 -22.60 5.22
N ASP A 179 15.78 -23.29 5.97
CA ASP A 179 14.80 -24.22 5.40
C ASP A 179 13.47 -23.51 5.08
N PHE A 180 13.17 -22.42 5.78
CA PHE A 180 11.96 -21.62 5.62
C PHE A 180 12.31 -20.12 5.44
N PRO A 181 12.94 -19.71 4.34
CA PRO A 181 13.46 -18.36 4.18
C PRO A 181 12.40 -17.26 4.27
N MET A 182 11.13 -17.58 3.99
CA MET A 182 10.03 -16.64 4.11
C MET A 182 9.64 -16.31 5.55
N ILE A 183 10.17 -17.02 6.58
CA ILE A 183 9.88 -16.71 7.99
C ILE A 183 10.37 -15.32 8.39
N THR A 184 11.48 -14.86 7.80
CA THR A 184 12.02 -13.50 8.03
C THR A 184 11.30 -12.42 7.22
N ARG A 185 10.40 -12.82 6.33
CA ARG A 185 9.68 -11.97 5.35
C ARG A 185 8.17 -12.07 5.55
N ALA A 186 7.45 -12.24 4.44
CA ALA A 186 5.99 -12.22 4.36
C ALA A 186 5.28 -13.24 5.28
N THR A 187 5.92 -14.35 5.66
CA THR A 187 5.27 -15.30 6.56
C THR A 187 5.09 -14.74 7.97
N TRP A 188 6.12 -14.03 8.52
CA TRP A 188 6.05 -13.57 9.91
C TRP A 188 6.91 -12.34 10.21
N GLY A 189 8.19 -12.34 9.82
CA GLY A 189 9.15 -11.29 10.20
C GLY A 189 8.70 -9.88 9.80
N TYR A 190 8.15 -9.72 8.60
CA TYR A 190 7.59 -8.45 8.11
C TYR A 190 6.43 -7.98 8.97
N THR A 191 5.49 -8.88 9.25
CA THR A 191 4.32 -8.59 10.07
C THR A 191 4.70 -8.09 11.46
N VAL A 192 5.60 -8.80 12.15
CA VAL A 192 6.02 -8.42 13.51
C VAL A 192 6.75 -7.09 13.53
N GLU A 193 7.64 -6.85 12.58
CA GLU A 193 8.39 -5.60 12.49
C GLU A 193 7.46 -4.40 12.26
N THR A 194 6.53 -4.54 11.32
CA THR A 194 5.60 -3.46 10.96
C THR A 194 4.56 -3.22 12.06
N ALA A 195 4.04 -4.29 12.68
CA ALA A 195 3.16 -4.17 13.85
C ALA A 195 3.87 -3.46 15.02
N THR A 196 5.12 -3.81 15.28
CA THR A 196 5.94 -3.13 16.29
C THR A 196 6.07 -1.64 15.98
N LEU A 197 6.36 -1.25 14.73
CA LEU A 197 6.42 0.15 14.32
C LEU A 197 5.06 0.84 14.51
N GLY A 198 3.94 0.19 14.18
CA GLY A 198 2.59 0.73 14.39
C GLY A 198 2.31 1.06 15.86
N ILE A 199 2.66 0.15 16.78
CA ILE A 199 2.54 0.39 18.23
C ILE A 199 3.46 1.53 18.65
N ARG A 200 4.72 1.52 18.22
CA ARG A 200 5.71 2.54 18.57
C ARG A 200 5.28 3.94 18.14
N LEU A 201 4.70 4.08 16.95
CA LEU A 201 4.16 5.37 16.48
C LEU A 201 3.07 5.90 17.41
N VAL A 202 2.14 5.05 17.87
CA VAL A 202 1.12 5.48 18.83
C VAL A 202 1.75 5.94 20.14
N LEU A 203 2.78 5.23 20.60
CA LEU A 203 3.45 5.54 21.88
C LEU A 203 4.40 6.75 21.81
N SER A 204 4.90 7.09 20.63
CA SER A 204 5.87 8.18 20.45
C SER A 204 5.31 9.57 20.76
N GLY A 205 3.97 9.73 20.71
CA GLY A 205 3.32 11.02 20.83
C GLY A 205 3.16 11.76 19.50
N VAL A 206 3.52 11.13 18.37
CA VAL A 206 3.40 11.77 17.06
C VAL A 206 1.96 12.16 16.73
N PHE A 207 0.98 11.34 17.11
CA PHE A 207 -0.45 11.64 16.88
C PHE A 207 -1.03 12.67 17.87
N GLU A 208 -0.40 12.86 19.02
CA GLU A 208 -0.72 13.97 19.93
C GLU A 208 -0.32 15.31 19.30
N LYS A 209 0.81 15.32 18.58
CA LYS A 209 1.34 16.50 17.88
C LYS A 209 0.72 16.71 16.50
N TYR A 210 0.41 15.64 15.78
CA TYR A 210 -0.17 15.66 14.45
C TYR A 210 -1.45 14.80 14.40
N PRO A 211 -2.56 15.28 14.99
CA PRO A 211 -3.76 14.47 15.20
C PRO A 211 -4.50 14.09 13.91
N LYS A 212 -4.22 14.74 12.79
CA LYS A 212 -4.80 14.43 11.47
C LYS A 212 -3.88 13.58 10.60
N LEU A 213 -2.71 13.18 11.10
CA LEU A 213 -1.81 12.28 10.38
C LEU A 213 -2.50 10.97 10.03
N LYS A 214 -2.34 10.51 8.80
CA LYS A 214 -2.94 9.28 8.27
C LYS A 214 -1.85 8.28 7.93
N ILE A 215 -1.95 7.08 8.49
CA ILE A 215 -1.02 5.97 8.26
C ILE A 215 -1.78 4.85 7.57
N ILE A 216 -1.15 4.20 6.60
CA ILE A 216 -1.67 2.98 5.97
C ILE A 216 -0.74 1.83 6.34
N LEU A 217 -1.31 0.71 6.78
CA LEU A 217 -0.62 -0.56 6.99
C LEU A 217 -1.11 -1.59 5.98
N GLY A 218 -0.21 -2.40 5.46
CA GLY A 218 -0.52 -3.54 4.61
C GLY A 218 -1.21 -4.70 5.33
N HIS A 219 -1.48 -5.77 4.60
CA HIS A 219 -1.72 -7.13 5.08
C HIS A 219 -2.79 -7.23 6.19
N LEU A 220 -3.89 -6.45 6.04
CA LEU A 220 -4.96 -6.31 7.04
C LEU A 220 -4.44 -5.85 8.40
N GLY A 221 -3.50 -4.88 8.38
CA GLY A 221 -3.02 -4.19 9.58
C GLY A 221 -2.01 -4.97 10.41
N GLU A 222 -1.32 -5.94 9.79
CA GLU A 222 -0.18 -6.62 10.40
C GLU A 222 -0.51 -7.20 11.79
N THR A 223 -1.62 -7.92 11.90
CA THR A 223 -2.17 -8.50 13.15
C THR A 223 -2.69 -7.50 14.19
N LEU A 224 -2.41 -6.22 14.08
CA LEU A 224 -2.82 -5.22 15.08
C LEU A 224 -4.34 -5.18 15.32
N PRO A 225 -5.22 -5.24 14.31
CA PRO A 225 -6.65 -5.25 14.53
C PRO A 225 -7.12 -6.37 15.48
N PHE A 226 -6.53 -7.56 15.39
CA PHE A 226 -6.83 -8.66 16.28
C PHE A 226 -6.43 -8.40 17.73
N LEU A 227 -5.46 -7.53 17.98
CA LEU A 227 -4.88 -7.23 19.29
C LEU A 227 -5.33 -5.87 19.88
N VAL A 228 -6.09 -5.07 19.17
CA VAL A 228 -6.48 -3.71 19.59
C VAL A 228 -7.01 -3.68 21.02
N TRP A 229 -7.99 -4.54 21.35
CA TRP A 229 -8.57 -4.59 22.70
C TRP A 229 -7.52 -4.90 23.78
N ARG A 230 -6.66 -5.89 23.54
CA ARG A 230 -5.63 -6.30 24.50
C ARG A 230 -4.60 -5.19 24.70
N ILE A 231 -4.12 -4.58 23.62
CA ILE A 231 -3.15 -3.49 23.71
C ILE A 231 -3.74 -2.30 24.46
N ASP A 232 -4.95 -1.88 24.12
CA ASP A 232 -5.61 -0.73 24.72
C ASP A 232 -5.85 -0.90 26.23
N THR A 233 -6.27 -2.10 26.66
CA THR A 233 -6.55 -2.38 28.07
C THR A 233 -5.32 -2.56 28.93
N THR A 234 -4.19 -3.05 28.34
CA THR A 234 -2.98 -3.37 29.10
C THR A 234 -1.88 -2.32 29.00
N LEU A 235 -1.84 -1.55 27.91
CA LEU A 235 -0.80 -0.57 27.65
C LEU A 235 -1.11 0.75 28.35
N LYS A 236 -0.41 1.00 29.46
CA LYS A 236 -0.61 2.21 30.30
C LYS A 236 0.71 2.94 30.50
N ARG A 237 0.64 4.27 30.55
CA ARG A 237 1.77 5.13 30.96
C ARG A 237 2.01 5.01 32.47
N PRO A 238 3.22 5.36 32.97
CA PRO A 238 3.46 5.47 34.41
C PRO A 238 2.36 6.33 35.08
N GLY A 239 1.89 5.89 36.24
CA GLY A 239 0.75 6.53 36.94
C GLY A 239 -0.63 6.06 36.46
N GLY A 240 -0.70 5.03 35.58
CA GLY A 240 -1.94 4.39 35.15
C GLY A 240 -2.72 5.14 34.05
N LYS A 241 -2.15 6.22 33.47
CA LYS A 241 -2.78 6.93 32.35
C LYS A 241 -2.85 6.03 31.11
N ALA A 242 -4.03 5.91 30.51
CA ALA A 242 -4.24 5.15 29.27
C ALA A 242 -3.39 5.71 28.12
N ALA A 243 -2.94 4.82 27.23
CA ALA A 243 -2.26 5.23 26.00
C ALA A 243 -3.22 5.65 24.88
N ASN A 244 -4.53 5.41 25.03
CA ASN A 244 -5.58 5.64 24.03
C ASN A 244 -5.25 4.97 22.70
N PHE A 245 -4.70 3.76 22.75
CA PHE A 245 -4.22 3.06 21.56
C PHE A 245 -5.36 2.83 20.57
N ARG A 246 -6.51 2.33 21.05
CA ARG A 246 -7.68 2.06 20.20
C ARG A 246 -8.15 3.31 19.46
N ASP A 247 -8.32 4.42 20.18
CA ASP A 247 -8.82 5.65 19.59
C ASP A 247 -7.88 6.17 18.50
N ILE A 248 -6.58 6.19 18.77
CA ILE A 248 -5.58 6.62 17.79
C ILE A 248 -5.54 5.65 16.60
N PHE A 249 -5.46 4.35 16.87
CA PHE A 249 -5.35 3.35 15.81
C PHE A 249 -6.57 3.39 14.89
N CYS A 250 -7.78 3.35 15.43
CA CYS A 250 -9.00 3.34 14.63
C CYS A 250 -9.27 4.68 13.90
N ASN A 251 -8.73 5.80 14.37
CA ASN A 251 -8.94 7.11 13.75
C ASN A 251 -7.86 7.52 12.75
N ASN A 252 -6.61 7.15 13.00
CA ASN A 252 -5.47 7.60 12.21
C ASN A 252 -4.95 6.55 11.22
N PHE A 253 -5.25 5.26 11.46
CA PHE A 253 -4.77 4.19 10.60
C PHE A 253 -5.83 3.72 9.60
N TYR A 254 -5.36 3.28 8.46
CA TYR A 254 -6.06 2.53 7.43
C TYR A 254 -5.32 1.21 7.21
N VAL A 255 -6.02 0.20 6.73
CA VAL A 255 -5.42 -1.10 6.44
C VAL A 255 -5.76 -1.53 5.02
N THR A 256 -4.87 -2.31 4.39
CA THR A 256 -5.09 -2.84 3.05
C THR A 256 -5.24 -4.36 3.06
N THR A 257 -5.86 -4.89 2.02
CA THR A 257 -6.05 -6.34 1.83
C THR A 257 -4.80 -7.03 1.28
N SER A 258 -3.74 -6.29 0.97
CA SER A 258 -2.56 -6.80 0.26
C SER A 258 -2.06 -8.15 0.79
N GLY A 259 -1.91 -9.13 -0.10
CA GLY A 259 -1.34 -10.43 0.22
C GLY A 259 -2.06 -11.27 1.29
N ASN A 260 -3.15 -10.77 1.91
CA ASN A 260 -3.87 -11.44 2.98
C ASN A 260 -5.39 -11.54 2.65
N PHE A 261 -5.75 -12.49 1.80
CA PHE A 261 -7.12 -12.67 1.33
C PHE A 261 -7.90 -13.63 2.26
N SER A 262 -8.06 -13.22 3.53
CA SER A 262 -8.68 -14.01 4.59
C SER A 262 -9.97 -13.35 5.10
N ASN A 263 -11.11 -14.04 4.97
CA ASN A 263 -12.39 -13.54 5.49
C ASN A 263 -12.36 -13.28 7.01
N PRO A 264 -11.85 -14.19 7.88
CA PRO A 264 -11.77 -13.91 9.32
C PRO A 264 -10.93 -12.68 9.65
N ALA A 265 -9.78 -12.49 8.98
CA ALA A 265 -8.93 -11.33 9.21
C ALA A 265 -9.59 -10.03 8.74
N LEU A 266 -10.24 -10.03 7.56
CA LEU A 266 -11.01 -8.89 7.08
C LEU A 266 -12.16 -8.52 8.02
N LEU A 267 -12.95 -9.50 8.47
CA LEU A 267 -14.07 -9.25 9.37
C LEU A 267 -13.59 -8.70 10.72
N CYS A 268 -12.44 -9.16 11.23
CA CYS A 268 -11.81 -8.56 12.40
C CYS A 268 -11.51 -7.07 12.17
N CYS A 269 -10.91 -6.69 11.04
CA CYS A 269 -10.66 -5.29 10.69
C CYS A 269 -11.97 -4.48 10.60
N VAL A 270 -13.01 -5.03 9.98
CA VAL A 270 -14.34 -4.37 9.89
C VAL A 270 -14.92 -4.12 11.26
N MET A 271 -14.86 -5.10 12.16
CA MET A 271 -15.42 -4.99 13.52
C MET A 271 -14.64 -4.02 14.40
N GLU A 272 -13.31 -3.97 14.27
CA GLU A 272 -12.45 -3.15 15.13
C GLU A 272 -12.31 -1.71 14.63
N MET A 273 -12.15 -1.50 13.33
CA MET A 273 -11.81 -0.21 12.74
C MET A 273 -12.95 0.42 11.93
N GLY A 274 -13.95 -0.38 11.54
CA GLY A 274 -15.00 0.02 10.62
C GLY A 274 -14.60 -0.11 9.15
N ILE A 275 -15.63 -0.32 8.31
CA ILE A 275 -15.48 -0.57 6.88
C ILE A 275 -14.78 0.57 6.12
N ASP A 276 -14.92 1.81 6.59
CA ASP A 276 -14.39 3.01 5.94
C ASP A 276 -12.87 3.17 6.09
N ARG A 277 -12.20 2.27 6.84
CA ARG A 277 -10.75 2.25 7.06
C ARG A 277 -10.03 1.16 6.26
N ILE A 278 -10.73 0.38 5.45
CA ILE A 278 -10.19 -0.74 4.71
C ILE A 278 -10.08 -0.38 3.22
N LEU A 279 -8.94 -0.70 2.61
CA LEU A 279 -8.59 -0.36 1.24
C LEU A 279 -8.22 -1.65 0.49
N PHE A 280 -8.55 -1.73 -0.79
CA PHE A 280 -8.12 -2.86 -1.61
C PHE A 280 -6.67 -2.69 -2.07
N ALA A 281 -5.92 -3.77 -2.02
CA ALA A 281 -4.57 -3.90 -2.55
C ALA A 281 -4.25 -5.38 -2.79
N VAL A 282 -3.26 -5.65 -3.64
CA VAL A 282 -2.86 -7.02 -3.99
C VAL A 282 -1.47 -7.36 -3.50
N ASP A 283 -0.54 -6.41 -3.45
CA ASP A 283 0.90 -6.62 -3.25
C ASP A 283 1.58 -7.17 -4.53
N TRP A 284 1.07 -6.71 -5.70
CA TRP A 284 1.67 -7.12 -6.97
C TRP A 284 3.08 -6.53 -7.15
N PRO A 285 4.07 -7.28 -7.65
CA PRO A 285 3.99 -8.61 -8.23
C PRO A 285 4.38 -9.74 -7.28
N PHE A 286 4.47 -9.48 -5.97
CA PHE A 286 4.77 -10.52 -4.98
C PHE A 286 3.61 -11.50 -4.83
N VAL A 287 2.39 -11.00 -4.99
CA VAL A 287 1.15 -11.77 -5.11
C VAL A 287 0.51 -11.47 -6.47
N PRO A 288 0.03 -12.47 -7.22
CA PRO A 288 -0.68 -12.24 -8.48
C PRO A 288 -2.03 -11.56 -8.26
N ASN A 289 -2.50 -10.76 -9.24
CA ASN A 289 -3.75 -10.01 -9.14
C ASN A 289 -5.02 -10.87 -9.00
N PRO A 290 -5.22 -11.99 -9.75
CA PRO A 290 -6.50 -12.69 -9.76
C PRO A 290 -6.97 -13.25 -8.41
N PRO A 291 -6.12 -13.81 -7.52
CA PRO A 291 -6.56 -14.28 -6.22
C PRO A 291 -7.24 -13.21 -5.36
N GLY A 292 -6.73 -11.99 -5.37
CA GLY A 292 -7.29 -10.89 -4.58
C GLY A 292 -8.66 -10.44 -5.08
N THR A 293 -8.81 -10.23 -6.38
CA THR A 293 -10.09 -9.82 -6.95
C THR A 293 -11.14 -10.93 -6.87
N LYS A 294 -10.75 -12.18 -7.13
CA LYS A 294 -11.64 -13.33 -6.99
C LYS A 294 -12.12 -13.54 -5.54
N TRP A 295 -11.22 -13.36 -4.57
CA TRP A 295 -11.59 -13.46 -3.16
C TRP A 295 -12.68 -12.44 -2.80
N MET A 296 -12.60 -11.21 -3.31
CA MET A 296 -13.57 -10.15 -3.04
C MET A 296 -14.99 -10.49 -3.54
N GLU A 297 -15.16 -11.36 -4.54
CA GLU A 297 -16.48 -11.84 -4.97
C GLU A 297 -17.18 -12.58 -3.83
N GLY A 298 -16.46 -13.49 -3.15
CA GLY A 298 -16.97 -14.37 -2.09
C GLY A 298 -16.94 -13.79 -0.67
N VAL A 299 -16.45 -12.58 -0.45
CA VAL A 299 -16.42 -11.93 0.87
C VAL A 299 -17.85 -11.74 1.40
N PRO A 300 -18.14 -12.10 2.67
CA PRO A 300 -19.50 -12.00 3.24
C PRO A 300 -19.83 -10.56 3.68
N LEU A 301 -19.79 -9.64 2.75
CA LEU A 301 -20.16 -8.23 2.90
C LEU A 301 -21.18 -7.85 1.83
N CYS A 302 -22.01 -6.85 2.10
CA CYS A 302 -22.91 -6.31 1.09
C CYS A 302 -22.15 -5.56 -0.02
N ASP A 303 -22.77 -5.36 -1.18
CA ASP A 303 -22.14 -4.73 -2.35
C ASP A 303 -21.67 -3.31 -2.05
N GLU A 304 -22.39 -2.57 -1.22
CA GLU A 304 -22.01 -1.21 -0.79
C GLU A 304 -20.68 -1.23 -0.03
N ASP A 305 -20.48 -2.16 0.91
CA ASP A 305 -19.25 -2.28 1.68
C ASP A 305 -18.10 -2.84 0.83
N LYS A 306 -18.39 -3.78 -0.08
CA LYS A 306 -17.38 -4.20 -1.07
C LYS A 306 -16.93 -3.02 -1.94
N ALA A 307 -17.85 -2.17 -2.40
CA ALA A 307 -17.51 -0.98 -3.19
C ALA A 307 -16.69 0.05 -2.39
N LYS A 308 -16.91 0.16 -1.08
CA LYS A 308 -16.06 0.99 -0.21
C LYS A 308 -14.62 0.48 -0.21
N ILE A 309 -14.41 -0.81 0.04
CA ILE A 309 -13.08 -1.43 0.04
C ILE A 309 -12.43 -1.30 -1.33
N LEU A 310 -13.13 -1.70 -2.39
CA LEU A 310 -12.59 -1.76 -3.75
C LEU A 310 -12.19 -0.39 -4.32
N SER A 311 -12.88 0.69 -3.93
CA SER A 311 -12.59 2.00 -4.54
C SER A 311 -12.92 3.22 -3.71
N ARG A 312 -14.07 3.28 -3.01
CA ARG A 312 -14.56 4.56 -2.48
C ARG A 312 -13.67 5.09 -1.37
N ASN A 313 -13.15 4.21 -0.51
CA ASN A 313 -12.22 4.59 0.55
C ASN A 313 -10.90 5.11 -0.02
N ALA A 314 -10.34 4.42 -1.03
CA ALA A 314 -9.13 4.89 -1.71
C ALA A 314 -9.38 6.24 -2.40
N LYS A 315 -10.49 6.43 -3.12
CA LYS A 315 -10.85 7.72 -3.73
C LYS A 315 -10.91 8.85 -2.73
N ARG A 316 -11.55 8.61 -1.58
CA ARG A 316 -11.66 9.61 -0.51
C ARG A 316 -10.30 9.94 0.11
N LEU A 317 -9.53 8.91 0.51
CA LEU A 317 -8.25 9.07 1.18
C LEU A 317 -7.21 9.72 0.29
N LEU A 318 -7.13 9.28 -0.98
CA LEU A 318 -6.11 9.69 -1.94
C LEU A 318 -6.57 10.86 -2.84
N LYS A 319 -7.76 11.44 -2.56
CA LYS A 319 -8.32 12.57 -3.33
C LYS A 319 -8.38 12.31 -4.84
N MET A 320 -8.89 11.13 -5.23
CA MET A 320 -8.96 10.68 -6.63
C MET A 320 -10.34 10.93 -7.26
N ASN A 321 -11.03 12.00 -6.89
CA ASN A 321 -12.42 12.26 -7.28
C ASN A 321 -12.60 12.60 -8.78
N HIS A 322 -11.52 12.95 -9.48
CA HIS A 322 -11.56 13.39 -10.88
C HIS A 322 -11.13 12.33 -11.89
N VAL A 323 -10.88 11.09 -11.44
CA VAL A 323 -10.53 10.01 -12.36
C VAL A 323 -11.79 9.59 -13.12
N ARG A 324 -11.94 10.05 -14.36
CA ARG A 324 -12.97 9.57 -15.29
C ARG A 324 -12.62 8.15 -15.70
N LEU A 325 -13.31 7.19 -15.11
CA LEU A 325 -13.21 5.79 -15.48
C LEU A 325 -13.89 5.58 -16.82
N ARG A 326 -13.19 4.95 -17.75
CA ARG A 326 -13.82 4.45 -18.96
C ARG A 326 -14.64 3.22 -18.58
N PHE A 327 -15.93 3.40 -18.35
CA PHE A 327 -16.85 2.27 -18.44
C PHE A 327 -16.88 1.85 -19.91
N ALA A 328 -16.21 0.77 -20.26
CA ALA A 328 -16.46 0.06 -21.49
C ALA A 328 -17.85 -0.60 -21.35
N PHE A 329 -18.91 0.15 -21.58
CA PHE A 329 -20.17 -0.45 -21.94
C PHE A 329 -19.96 -1.18 -23.27
N SER A 330 -19.64 -2.45 -23.26
CA SER A 330 -19.94 -3.32 -24.37
C SER A 330 -21.46 -3.43 -24.42
N LEU A 331 -22.10 -2.51 -25.14
CA LEU A 331 -23.46 -2.74 -25.60
C LEU A 331 -23.45 -4.11 -26.33
N PRO A 332 -24.28 -5.07 -25.93
CA PRO A 332 -24.44 -6.27 -26.76
C PRO A 332 -24.79 -5.77 -28.15
N ARG A 333 -24.04 -6.19 -29.15
CA ARG A 333 -24.44 -5.99 -30.55
C ARG A 333 -25.81 -6.64 -30.68
N LEU A 334 -26.83 -5.81 -30.74
CA LEU A 334 -28.15 -6.25 -31.22
C LEU A 334 -27.90 -6.80 -32.63
N GLY A 335 -27.92 -8.13 -32.71
CA GLY A 335 -27.77 -8.85 -33.97
C GLY A 335 -28.84 -8.34 -34.94
N SER A 336 -28.40 -8.16 -36.18
CA SER A 336 -29.16 -7.84 -37.35
C SER A 336 -30.37 -8.77 -37.52
N THR A 337 -31.51 -8.45 -36.89
CA THR A 337 -32.83 -9.09 -37.11
C THR A 337 -33.80 -8.14 -37.83
N LEU A 338 -33.29 -7.04 -38.37
CA LEU A 338 -34.11 -6.08 -39.14
C LEU A 338 -34.11 -6.31 -40.65
N ASP A 339 -33.32 -7.25 -41.18
CA ASP A 339 -33.24 -7.49 -42.64
C ASP A 339 -34.22 -8.60 -43.15
N LYS A 340 -35.11 -9.10 -42.31
CA LYS A 340 -36.08 -10.16 -42.73
C LYS A 340 -37.56 -9.72 -42.75
N LEU A 341 -37.87 -8.45 -42.60
CA LEU A 341 -39.25 -7.96 -42.59
C LEU A 341 -39.61 -7.03 -43.75
N VAL A 342 -38.83 -6.92 -44.81
CA VAL A 342 -39.13 -6.08 -46.00
C VAL A 342 -39.30 -6.89 -47.29
N SER A 343 -39.56 -8.22 -47.22
CA SER A 343 -39.77 -9.01 -48.42
C SER A 343 -41.11 -9.76 -48.46
N VAL A 344 -42.15 -9.26 -47.80
CA VAL A 344 -43.52 -9.78 -47.97
C VAL A 344 -44.51 -8.63 -48.06
N ALA A 345 -44.34 -7.76 -49.05
CA ALA A 345 -45.38 -6.87 -49.55
C ALA A 345 -44.88 -6.22 -50.87
N ALA A 346 -44.90 -7.00 -51.93
CA ALA A 346 -45.05 -6.56 -53.32
C ALA A 346 -45.57 -7.73 -54.17
#